data_58d19adf2da70f3bdac0d03ccebf2779
#
_entry.id   58d19adf2da70f3bdac0d03ccebf2779
#
_cell.length_a   1.000
_cell.length_b   1.000
_cell.length_c   1.000
_cell.angle_alpha   90.00
_cell.angle_beta   90.00
_cell.angle_gamma   90.00
#
_symmetry.space_group_name_H-M   'P 1'
#
loop_
_entity.id
_entity.type
_entity.pdbx_description
1 polymer ?
#
loop_
_entity_poly.entity_id
_entity_poly.type
_entity_poly.pdbx_seq_one_letter_code
_entity_poly.pdbx_strand_id
1 'polypeptide(L)'
;RDRSYLACVRHIHNLAKQEFNDEELGVIRIPQSPFKTYKVKQPPKVKKRAVSPDILQQIINLGDEPRRAGSISDFTRRDLARDCFLLSFGLAGMNAADLLSCPAQPLDGDVIVYNRQKTASRREDEAEMHIRIEPQIAPLVEKFKDPTGARLFRFHLHYRDGNTFNGALNQGLKRIDDALRATRDVDQHQNDAAGEDRPLPEHITFYAARHSWATIARSAALKIDKYTVHEALNHVDADMKITDRYIAVSYTHLRAHETG
;
A
#
# COMPACT_ATOMS: atom_id res chain seq x y z
N ARG A 1 -0.45 16.40 -10.24
CA ARG A 1 0.80 16.78 -10.97
C ARG A 1 1.16 18.24 -10.73
N ASP A 2 0.23 19.18 -10.90
CA ASP A 2 0.49 20.62 -10.81
C ASP A 2 1.08 21.07 -9.46
N ARG A 3 0.66 20.47 -8.36
CA ARG A 3 1.19 20.76 -7.02
C ARG A 3 2.67 20.40 -6.87
N SER A 4 3.10 19.28 -7.43
CA SER A 4 4.48 18.83 -7.33
C SER A 4 5.40 19.77 -8.14
N TYR A 5 4.98 20.13 -9.36
CA TYR A 5 5.72 21.12 -10.16
C TYR A 5 5.79 22.48 -9.47
N LEU A 6 4.68 22.94 -8.91
CA LEU A 6 4.66 24.22 -8.20
C LEU A 6 5.53 24.18 -6.93
N ALA A 7 5.60 23.05 -6.24
CA ALA A 7 6.51 22.89 -5.10
C ALA A 7 7.98 22.98 -5.54
N CYS A 8 8.35 22.39 -6.68
CA CYS A 8 9.71 22.52 -7.25
C CYS A 8 10.01 23.97 -7.63
N VAL A 9 9.10 24.65 -8.32
CA VAL A 9 9.28 26.06 -8.70
C VAL A 9 9.41 26.96 -7.46
N ARG A 10 8.59 26.72 -6.44
CA ARG A 10 8.70 27.44 -5.16
C ARG A 10 10.04 27.18 -4.48
N HIS A 11 10.54 25.96 -4.50
CA HIS A 11 11.84 25.60 -3.92
C HIS A 11 12.97 26.35 -4.64
N ILE A 12 13.00 26.33 -5.98
CA ILE A 12 13.98 27.06 -6.79
C ILE A 12 13.93 28.57 -6.50
N HIS A 13 12.73 29.13 -6.44
CA HIS A 13 12.55 30.55 -6.11
C HIS A 13 13.09 30.89 -4.70
N ASN A 14 12.87 30.02 -3.71
CA ASN A 14 13.39 30.24 -2.36
C ASN A 14 14.91 30.12 -2.30
N LEU A 15 15.52 29.18 -3.04
CA LEU A 15 16.97 29.09 -3.17
C LEU A 15 17.55 30.37 -3.81
N ALA A 16 16.93 30.84 -4.91
CA ALA A 16 17.34 32.07 -5.54
C ALA A 16 17.26 33.29 -4.61
N LYS A 17 16.22 33.34 -3.75
CA LYS A 17 16.15 34.40 -2.73
C LYS A 17 17.31 34.33 -1.74
N GLN A 18 17.68 33.13 -1.29
CA GLN A 18 18.78 32.91 -0.34
C GLN A 18 20.13 33.32 -0.98
N GLU A 19 20.32 33.05 -2.27
CA GLU A 19 21.58 33.32 -2.96
C GLU A 19 21.73 34.76 -3.40
N PHE A 20 20.65 35.42 -3.82
CA PHE A 20 20.74 36.76 -4.46
C PHE A 20 20.27 37.91 -3.56
N ASN A 21 19.63 37.64 -2.42
CA ASN A 21 19.28 38.65 -1.44
C ASN A 21 20.28 38.62 -0.30
N ASP A 22 20.70 39.82 0.13
CA ASP A 22 21.46 40.03 1.34
C ASP A 22 20.63 40.93 2.26
N GLU A 23 19.96 40.33 3.23
CA GLU A 23 19.10 41.05 4.15
C GLU A 23 19.90 41.93 5.14
N GLU A 24 21.16 41.54 5.46
CA GLU A 24 22.05 42.31 6.36
C GLU A 24 22.54 43.59 5.71
N LEU A 25 22.82 43.54 4.41
CA LEU A 25 23.23 44.72 3.62
C LEU A 25 22.04 45.46 3.00
N GLY A 26 20.80 45.01 3.24
CA GLY A 26 19.60 45.58 2.67
C GLY A 26 19.46 45.39 1.15
N VAL A 27 20.24 44.50 0.55
CA VAL A 27 20.21 44.22 -0.89
C VAL A 27 19.12 43.17 -1.19
N ILE A 28 17.96 43.64 -1.63
CA ILE A 28 16.81 42.75 -1.98
C ILE A 28 16.64 42.75 -3.51
N ARG A 29 17.20 41.74 -4.19
CA ARG A 29 17.06 41.55 -5.63
C ARG A 29 15.79 40.84 -6.04
N ILE A 30 15.29 39.93 -5.16
CA ILE A 30 14.06 39.18 -5.37
C ILE A 30 13.07 39.53 -4.21
N PRO A 31 12.30 40.65 -4.38
CA PRO A 31 11.54 41.21 -3.25
C PRO A 31 10.28 40.48 -2.89
N GLN A 32 9.60 39.83 -3.85
CA GLN A 32 8.31 39.22 -3.65
C GLN A 32 8.31 37.73 -3.94
N SER A 33 7.43 36.99 -3.24
CA SER A 33 7.14 35.60 -3.54
C SER A 33 5.78 35.53 -4.26
N PRO A 34 5.74 35.16 -5.55
CA PRO A 34 4.48 35.03 -6.30
C PRO A 34 3.56 33.97 -5.67
N PHE A 35 4.10 33.09 -4.84
CA PHE A 35 3.37 32.03 -4.16
C PHE A 35 2.58 32.49 -2.92
N LYS A 36 2.71 33.75 -2.49
CA LYS A 36 1.88 34.34 -1.43
C LYS A 36 0.44 34.57 -1.92
N THR A 37 0.30 35.01 -3.15
CA THR A 37 -0.98 35.34 -3.77
C THR A 37 -1.57 34.17 -4.56
N TYR A 38 -0.73 33.36 -5.21
CA TYR A 38 -1.19 32.22 -5.98
C TYR A 38 -1.49 31.01 -5.09
N LYS A 39 -2.78 30.67 -4.99
CA LYS A 39 -3.25 29.48 -4.27
C LYS A 39 -3.63 28.38 -5.27
N VAL A 40 -2.99 27.22 -5.16
CA VAL A 40 -3.38 26.04 -5.94
C VAL A 40 -4.77 25.57 -5.47
N LYS A 41 -5.67 25.34 -6.41
CA LYS A 41 -6.98 24.75 -6.10
C LYS A 41 -6.79 23.46 -5.29
N GLN A 42 -7.61 23.29 -4.26
CA GLN A 42 -7.62 22.05 -3.49
C GLN A 42 -7.98 20.89 -4.43
N PRO A 43 -7.26 19.75 -4.36
CA PRO A 43 -7.66 18.59 -5.13
C PRO A 43 -9.06 18.16 -4.69
N PRO A 44 -9.84 17.56 -5.58
CA PRO A 44 -11.11 16.96 -5.19
C PRO A 44 -10.87 15.96 -4.06
N LYS A 45 -11.88 15.78 -3.18
CA LYS A 45 -11.79 14.79 -2.10
C LYS A 45 -11.36 13.44 -2.68
N VAL A 46 -10.33 12.85 -2.09
CA VAL A 46 -9.84 11.54 -2.52
C VAL A 46 -10.94 10.51 -2.28
N LYS A 47 -11.37 9.82 -3.34
CA LYS A 47 -12.33 8.72 -3.23
C LYS A 47 -11.76 7.64 -2.30
N LYS A 48 -12.60 7.05 -1.45
CA LYS A 48 -12.22 5.90 -0.62
C LYS A 48 -11.81 4.74 -1.53
N ARG A 49 -10.62 4.18 -1.30
CA ARG A 49 -10.03 3.12 -2.13
C ARG A 49 -10.11 1.74 -1.49
N ALA A 50 -10.56 1.66 -0.24
CA ALA A 50 -10.71 0.40 0.45
C ALA A 50 -11.84 -0.44 -0.20
N VAL A 51 -11.59 -1.72 -0.39
CA VAL A 51 -12.62 -2.70 -0.73
C VAL A 51 -13.34 -3.14 0.54
N SER A 52 -14.61 -3.51 0.42
CA SER A 52 -15.38 -4.05 1.54
C SER A 52 -14.91 -5.49 1.89
N PRO A 53 -15.22 -5.99 3.10
CA PRO A 53 -14.97 -7.38 3.46
C PRO A 53 -15.58 -8.37 2.46
N ASP A 54 -16.78 -8.09 1.94
CA ASP A 54 -17.46 -8.96 0.97
C ASP A 54 -16.70 -9.04 -0.36
N ILE A 55 -16.18 -7.90 -0.85
CA ILE A 55 -15.34 -7.88 -2.06
C ILE A 55 -14.02 -8.61 -1.79
N LEU A 56 -13.43 -8.42 -0.61
CA LEU A 56 -12.22 -9.16 -0.22
C LEU A 56 -12.48 -10.67 -0.24
N GLN A 57 -13.62 -11.10 0.30
CA GLN A 57 -14.00 -12.52 0.30
C GLN A 57 -14.24 -13.05 -1.13
N GLN A 58 -14.83 -12.26 -2.01
CA GLN A 58 -14.96 -12.63 -3.42
C GLN A 58 -13.60 -12.76 -4.11
N ILE A 59 -12.64 -11.88 -3.80
CA ILE A 59 -11.25 -11.99 -4.31
C ILE A 59 -10.58 -13.27 -3.79
N ILE A 60 -10.75 -13.61 -2.51
CA ILE A 60 -10.24 -14.85 -1.91
C ILE A 60 -10.81 -16.08 -2.61
N ASN A 61 -12.10 -16.09 -2.88
CA ASN A 61 -12.82 -17.21 -3.47
C ASN A 61 -12.66 -17.29 -5.01
N LEU A 62 -12.00 -16.32 -5.63
CA LEU A 62 -11.80 -16.31 -7.07
C LEU A 62 -10.87 -17.46 -7.48
N GLY A 63 -11.38 -18.41 -8.24
CA GLY A 63 -10.60 -19.52 -8.76
C GLY A 63 -9.49 -19.09 -9.74
N ASP A 64 -8.53 -19.96 -9.97
CA ASP A 64 -7.44 -19.69 -10.89
C ASP A 64 -7.93 -19.49 -12.32
N GLU A 65 -7.30 -18.56 -13.03
CA GLU A 65 -7.57 -18.31 -14.45
C GLU A 65 -6.91 -19.41 -15.29
N PRO A 66 -7.62 -20.00 -16.26
CA PRO A 66 -7.02 -20.98 -17.17
C PRO A 66 -5.76 -20.41 -17.84
N ARG A 67 -4.66 -21.11 -17.75
CA ARG A 67 -3.41 -20.72 -18.42
C ARG A 67 -3.48 -21.04 -19.91
N ARG A 68 -2.90 -20.15 -20.71
CA ARG A 68 -2.74 -20.44 -22.14
C ARG A 68 -1.80 -21.63 -22.34
N ALA A 69 -2.15 -22.55 -23.21
CA ALA A 69 -1.27 -23.66 -23.60
C ALA A 69 0.09 -23.12 -24.05
N GLY A 70 1.17 -23.74 -23.55
CA GLY A 70 2.54 -23.30 -23.84
C GLY A 70 3.05 -22.10 -23.03
N SER A 71 2.29 -21.64 -22.03
CA SER A 71 2.78 -20.59 -21.12
C SER A 71 3.94 -21.08 -20.29
N ILE A 72 5.04 -20.32 -20.27
CA ILE A 72 6.23 -20.57 -19.44
C ILE A 72 5.98 -20.11 -17.97
N SER A 73 5.04 -19.21 -17.76
CA SER A 73 4.72 -18.69 -16.42
C SER A 73 3.90 -19.68 -15.62
N ASP A 74 4.25 -19.84 -14.33
CA ASP A 74 3.52 -20.71 -13.37
C ASP A 74 2.13 -20.17 -13.00
N PHE A 75 1.85 -18.90 -13.28
CA PHE A 75 0.62 -18.20 -12.94
C PHE A 75 0.19 -17.23 -14.04
N THR A 76 -1.08 -16.92 -14.10
CA THR A 76 -1.60 -15.84 -14.94
C THR A 76 -1.35 -14.49 -14.29
N ARG A 77 -1.48 -13.42 -15.04
CA ARG A 77 -1.36 -12.06 -14.47
C ARG A 77 -2.47 -11.76 -13.48
N ARG A 78 -3.65 -12.33 -13.67
CA ARG A 78 -4.79 -12.21 -12.77
C ARG A 78 -4.49 -12.90 -11.43
N ASP A 79 -4.01 -14.15 -11.48
CA ASP A 79 -3.73 -14.94 -10.28
C ASP A 79 -2.56 -14.34 -9.49
N LEU A 80 -1.49 -13.90 -10.18
CA LEU A 80 -0.41 -13.16 -9.54
C LEU A 80 -0.94 -11.92 -8.79
N ALA A 81 -1.81 -11.15 -9.43
CA ALA A 81 -2.34 -9.93 -8.85
C ALA A 81 -3.26 -10.22 -7.65
N ARG A 82 -4.11 -11.26 -7.73
CA ARG A 82 -4.92 -11.77 -6.61
C ARG A 82 -4.03 -12.13 -5.42
N ASP A 83 -3.09 -12.99 -5.65
CA ASP A 83 -2.24 -13.53 -4.59
C ASP A 83 -1.37 -12.44 -3.96
N CYS A 84 -0.78 -11.56 -4.78
CA CYS A 84 -0.02 -10.42 -4.25
C CYS A 84 -0.90 -9.40 -3.50
N PHE A 85 -2.16 -9.22 -3.92
CA PHE A 85 -3.12 -8.37 -3.20
C PHE A 85 -3.42 -8.94 -1.82
N LEU A 86 -3.65 -10.25 -1.73
CA LEU A 86 -3.86 -10.95 -0.46
C LEU A 86 -2.60 -10.97 0.40
N LEU A 87 -1.41 -11.17 -0.18
CA LEU A 87 -0.13 -11.01 0.51
C LEU A 87 0.01 -9.60 1.09
N SER A 88 -0.23 -8.58 0.27
CA SER A 88 -0.17 -7.19 0.74
C SER A 88 -1.15 -6.95 1.89
N PHE A 89 -2.39 -7.43 1.77
CA PHE A 89 -3.40 -7.31 2.82
C PHE A 89 -2.94 -8.00 4.10
N GLY A 90 -2.55 -9.28 4.04
CA GLY A 90 -2.13 -10.06 5.20
C GLY A 90 -0.81 -9.58 5.83
N LEU A 91 0.02 -8.88 5.06
CA LEU A 91 1.26 -8.25 5.53
C LEU A 91 1.06 -6.74 5.83
N ALA A 92 -0.04 -6.38 6.50
CA ALA A 92 -0.36 -5.03 6.96
C ALA A 92 -0.27 -3.95 5.87
N GLY A 93 -0.60 -4.32 4.63
CA GLY A 93 -0.57 -3.41 3.49
C GLY A 93 0.83 -3.14 2.94
N MET A 94 1.73 -4.13 2.96
CA MET A 94 3.04 -4.07 2.32
C MET A 94 2.89 -3.67 0.86
N ASN A 95 3.62 -2.66 0.40
CA ASN A 95 3.47 -2.18 -0.97
C ASN A 95 4.28 -3.01 -1.99
N ALA A 96 4.03 -2.82 -3.30
CA ALA A 96 4.67 -3.59 -4.34
C ALA A 96 6.20 -3.46 -4.36
N ALA A 97 6.73 -2.26 -4.07
CA ALA A 97 8.18 -2.07 -4.03
C ALA A 97 8.80 -2.83 -2.85
N ASP A 98 8.15 -2.81 -1.69
CA ASP A 98 8.62 -3.54 -0.51
C ASP A 98 8.51 -5.07 -0.72
N LEU A 99 7.43 -5.58 -1.33
CA LEU A 99 7.33 -6.99 -1.72
C LEU A 99 8.46 -7.41 -2.68
N LEU A 100 8.77 -6.56 -3.67
CA LEU A 100 9.82 -6.84 -4.66
C LEU A 100 11.21 -6.89 -4.02
N SER A 101 11.48 -6.03 -3.05
CA SER A 101 12.80 -5.82 -2.47
C SER A 101 13.00 -6.41 -1.09
N CYS A 102 11.96 -7.03 -0.51
CA CYS A 102 12.03 -7.62 0.81
C CYS A 102 13.29 -8.49 0.94
N PRO A 103 14.19 -8.19 1.89
CA PRO A 103 15.47 -8.90 2.02
C PRO A 103 15.22 -10.37 2.34
N ALA A 104 16.16 -11.21 1.91
CA ALA A 104 16.21 -12.59 2.35
C ALA A 104 16.42 -12.62 3.86
N GLN A 105 15.60 -13.40 4.54
CA GLN A 105 15.74 -13.60 5.98
C GLN A 105 15.64 -15.07 6.30
N PRO A 106 16.43 -15.59 7.24
CA PRO A 106 15.95 -16.74 7.97
C PRO A 106 14.65 -16.27 8.64
N LEU A 107 13.52 -16.86 8.26
CA LEU A 107 12.26 -16.68 8.98
C LEU A 107 12.48 -17.36 10.34
N ASP A 108 13.18 -16.65 11.24
CA ASP A 108 13.29 -17.06 12.63
C ASP A 108 11.99 -16.68 13.31
N GLY A 109 11.11 -17.67 13.37
CA GLY A 109 9.77 -17.46 13.83
C GLY A 109 8.91 -16.69 12.83
N ASP A 110 7.85 -16.77 12.49
CA ASP A 110 6.82 -16.21 11.64
C ASP A 110 6.84 -14.66 11.48
N VAL A 111 7.98 -13.99 11.58
CA VAL A 111 8.10 -12.53 11.49
C VAL A 111 8.98 -12.11 10.32
N ILE A 112 8.46 -11.22 9.48
CA ILE A 112 9.22 -10.54 8.42
C ILE A 112 9.72 -9.20 8.95
N VAL A 113 11.03 -8.94 8.85
CA VAL A 113 11.65 -7.66 9.17
C VAL A 113 12.16 -7.01 7.90
N TYR A 114 11.77 -5.77 7.63
CA TYR A 114 12.25 -5.03 6.46
C TYR A 114 12.17 -3.52 6.66
N ASN A 115 12.98 -2.77 5.93
CA ASN A 115 12.91 -1.31 5.92
C ASN A 115 12.03 -0.84 4.78
N ARG A 116 11.03 -0.02 5.09
CA ARG A 116 10.08 0.48 4.10
C ARG A 116 10.75 1.45 3.13
N GLN A 117 10.95 1.04 1.87
CA GLN A 117 11.71 1.79 0.86
C GLN A 117 11.29 3.26 0.70
N LYS A 118 10.00 3.54 0.72
CA LYS A 118 9.49 4.91 0.50
C LYS A 118 9.94 5.92 1.55
N THR A 119 10.22 5.47 2.77
CA THR A 119 10.45 6.34 3.94
C THR A 119 11.77 6.08 4.65
N ALA A 120 12.47 4.99 4.37
CA ALA A 120 13.73 4.63 5.03
C ALA A 120 14.75 5.77 5.00
N SER A 121 15.01 6.39 3.85
CA SER A 121 15.99 7.48 3.72
C SER A 121 15.62 8.80 4.43
N ARG A 122 14.45 8.89 5.03
CA ARG A 122 13.92 10.11 5.67
C ARG A 122 13.71 9.97 7.16
N ARG A 123 14.00 8.80 7.72
CA ARG A 123 13.75 8.45 9.12
C ARG A 123 15.01 7.96 9.78
N GLU A 124 15.19 8.32 11.06
CA GLU A 124 16.31 7.88 11.90
C GLU A 124 16.26 6.36 12.19
N ASP A 125 15.05 5.79 12.26
CA ASP A 125 14.79 4.36 12.46
C ASP A 125 14.74 3.58 11.13
N GLU A 126 15.17 4.19 10.01
CA GLU A 126 15.15 3.62 8.66
C GLU A 126 13.79 3.03 8.25
N ALA A 127 12.72 3.42 8.92
CA ALA A 127 11.36 2.93 8.73
C ALA A 127 11.26 1.40 8.81
N GLU A 128 11.94 0.79 9.79
CA GLU A 128 11.92 -0.65 10.02
C GLU A 128 10.49 -1.13 10.34
N MET A 129 10.13 -2.26 9.78
CA MET A 129 8.83 -2.92 9.90
C MET A 129 9.02 -4.35 10.39
N HIS A 130 8.24 -4.73 11.40
CA HIS A 130 8.13 -6.11 11.89
C HIS A 130 6.71 -6.60 11.64
N ILE A 131 6.54 -7.58 10.77
CA ILE A 131 5.21 -8.09 10.41
C ILE A 131 5.18 -9.59 10.64
N ARG A 132 4.26 -10.02 11.50
CA ARG A 132 4.01 -11.44 11.72
C ARG A 132 3.31 -12.05 10.51
N ILE A 133 3.75 -13.25 10.12
CA ILE A 133 3.09 -14.06 9.10
C ILE A 133 1.98 -14.86 9.77
N GLU A 134 0.75 -14.45 9.54
CA GLU A 134 -0.40 -15.22 10.04
C GLU A 134 -0.57 -16.54 9.27
N PRO A 135 -1.08 -17.61 9.91
CA PRO A 135 -1.22 -18.92 9.26
C PRO A 135 -2.00 -18.89 7.95
N GLN A 136 -2.96 -17.98 7.81
CA GLN A 136 -3.78 -17.82 6.62
C GLN A 136 -2.99 -17.31 5.41
N ILE A 137 -1.89 -16.58 5.63
CA ILE A 137 -1.07 -16.00 4.57
C ILE A 137 0.22 -16.79 4.32
N ALA A 138 0.62 -17.65 5.25
CA ALA A 138 1.83 -18.48 5.16
C ALA A 138 1.91 -19.29 3.86
N PRO A 139 0.84 -19.90 3.34
CA PRO A 139 0.88 -20.61 2.06
C PRO A 139 1.27 -19.73 0.88
N LEU A 140 0.85 -18.44 0.87
CA LEU A 140 1.23 -17.49 -0.17
C LEU A 140 2.67 -17.03 -0.02
N VAL A 141 3.16 -16.86 1.21
CA VAL A 141 4.57 -16.56 1.47
C VAL A 141 5.45 -17.67 0.91
N GLU A 142 5.13 -18.93 1.21
CA GLU A 142 5.89 -20.10 0.71
C GLU A 142 5.77 -20.25 -0.81
N LYS A 143 4.57 -20.06 -1.40
CA LYS A 143 4.35 -20.10 -2.86
C LYS A 143 5.28 -19.15 -3.63
N PHE A 144 5.54 -17.97 -3.08
CA PHE A 144 6.35 -16.94 -3.74
C PHE A 144 7.75 -16.79 -3.16
N LYS A 145 8.17 -17.70 -2.29
CA LYS A 145 9.52 -17.73 -1.76
C LYS A 145 10.58 -17.77 -2.88
N ASP A 146 11.65 -17.02 -2.68
CA ASP A 146 12.74 -16.96 -3.64
C ASP A 146 13.63 -18.21 -3.54
N PRO A 147 13.69 -19.04 -4.58
CA PRO A 147 14.53 -20.25 -4.58
C PRO A 147 16.04 -19.92 -4.60
N THR A 148 16.43 -18.71 -4.99
CA THR A 148 17.83 -18.28 -5.03
C THR A 148 18.35 -17.82 -3.66
N GLY A 149 17.43 -17.50 -2.73
CA GLY A 149 17.78 -16.94 -1.43
C GLY A 149 18.32 -15.51 -1.46
N ALA A 150 18.24 -14.83 -2.60
CA ALA A 150 18.69 -13.44 -2.72
C ALA A 150 17.71 -12.47 -2.05
N ARG A 151 16.42 -12.81 -2.04
CA ARG A 151 15.33 -12.04 -1.41
C ARG A 151 14.33 -12.98 -0.74
N LEU A 152 13.35 -12.41 -0.04
CA LEU A 152 12.26 -13.21 0.52
C LEU A 152 11.36 -13.75 -0.58
N PHE A 153 11.00 -12.90 -1.56
CA PHE A 153 10.09 -13.24 -2.63
C PHE A 153 10.79 -13.25 -4.00
N ARG A 154 10.39 -14.19 -4.86
CA ARG A 154 10.96 -14.40 -6.21
C ARG A 154 10.53 -13.36 -7.25
N PHE A 155 9.78 -12.33 -6.90
CA PHE A 155 9.26 -11.35 -7.87
C PHE A 155 10.37 -10.61 -8.62
N HIS A 156 11.54 -10.39 -7.99
CA HIS A 156 12.71 -9.75 -8.62
C HIS A 156 13.30 -10.54 -9.78
N LEU A 157 13.01 -11.84 -9.87
CA LEU A 157 13.45 -12.67 -10.99
C LEU A 157 12.71 -12.32 -12.31
N HIS A 158 11.53 -11.72 -12.20
CA HIS A 158 10.65 -11.38 -13.33
C HIS A 158 10.48 -9.88 -13.55
N TYR A 159 10.65 -9.06 -12.51
CA TYR A 159 10.40 -7.62 -12.55
C TYR A 159 11.63 -6.85 -12.12
N ARG A 160 12.04 -5.90 -12.98
CA ARG A 160 13.26 -5.11 -12.77
C ARG A 160 13.13 -4.14 -11.59
N ASP A 161 11.97 -3.54 -11.41
CA ASP A 161 11.73 -2.49 -10.42
C ASP A 161 10.28 -2.50 -9.91
N GLY A 162 10.05 -1.80 -8.79
CA GLY A 162 8.74 -1.71 -8.14
C GLY A 162 7.66 -1.07 -9.01
N ASN A 163 7.99 -0.17 -9.94
CA ASN A 163 7.00 0.46 -10.82
C ASN A 163 6.49 -0.53 -11.86
N THR A 164 7.41 -1.28 -12.48
CA THR A 164 7.07 -2.34 -13.45
C THR A 164 6.22 -3.43 -12.78
N PHE A 165 6.62 -3.86 -11.59
CA PHE A 165 5.85 -4.84 -10.81
C PHE A 165 4.47 -4.32 -10.43
N ASN A 166 4.38 -3.12 -9.85
CA ASN A 166 3.11 -2.49 -9.51
C ASN A 166 2.20 -2.30 -10.73
N GLY A 167 2.76 -1.96 -11.89
CA GLY A 167 2.03 -1.87 -13.15
C GLY A 167 1.42 -3.22 -13.57
N ALA A 168 2.18 -4.30 -13.45
CA ALA A 168 1.70 -5.65 -13.75
C ALA A 168 0.58 -6.09 -12.79
N LEU A 169 0.73 -5.80 -11.49
CA LEU A 169 -0.30 -6.09 -10.48
C LEU A 169 -1.60 -5.32 -10.77
N ASN A 170 -1.51 -4.02 -11.07
CA ASN A 170 -2.71 -3.23 -11.38
C ASN A 170 -3.41 -3.69 -12.67
N GLN A 171 -2.67 -4.18 -13.68
CA GLN A 171 -3.28 -4.78 -14.86
C GLN A 171 -4.00 -6.10 -14.54
N GLY A 172 -3.45 -6.92 -13.64
CA GLY A 172 -4.11 -8.12 -13.16
C GLY A 172 -5.35 -7.82 -12.32
N LEU A 173 -5.27 -6.81 -11.43
CA LEU A 173 -6.41 -6.36 -10.63
C LEU A 173 -7.55 -5.81 -11.48
N LYS A 174 -7.25 -5.17 -12.62
CA LYS A 174 -8.29 -4.78 -13.57
C LYS A 174 -9.07 -6.00 -14.09
N ARG A 175 -8.39 -7.12 -14.40
CA ARG A 175 -9.06 -8.36 -14.79
C ARG A 175 -9.90 -8.96 -13.68
N ILE A 176 -9.46 -8.84 -12.43
CA ILE A 176 -10.25 -9.25 -11.26
C ILE A 176 -11.51 -8.39 -11.15
N ASP A 177 -11.38 -7.07 -11.30
CA ASP A 177 -12.51 -6.13 -11.27
C ASP A 177 -13.53 -6.46 -12.37
N ASP A 178 -13.07 -6.72 -13.59
CA ASP A 178 -13.90 -7.12 -14.71
C ASP A 178 -14.64 -8.46 -14.40
N ALA A 179 -13.95 -9.45 -13.83
CA ALA A 179 -14.54 -10.73 -13.45
C ALA A 179 -15.60 -10.59 -12.35
N LEU A 180 -15.32 -9.80 -11.31
CA LEU A 180 -16.27 -9.55 -10.22
C LEU A 180 -17.52 -8.79 -10.70
N ARG A 181 -17.38 -7.86 -11.65
CA ARG A 181 -18.53 -7.18 -12.26
C ARG A 181 -19.38 -8.14 -13.07
N ALA A 182 -18.76 -8.97 -13.92
CA ALA A 182 -19.47 -9.96 -14.72
C ALA A 182 -20.28 -10.94 -13.85
N THR A 183 -19.74 -11.38 -12.71
CA THR A 183 -20.48 -12.26 -11.78
C THR A 183 -21.69 -11.55 -11.18
N ARG A 184 -21.56 -10.29 -10.78
CA ARG A 184 -22.67 -9.51 -10.22
C ARG A 184 -23.79 -9.25 -11.24
N ASP A 185 -23.43 -8.94 -12.47
CA ASP A 185 -24.41 -8.73 -13.51
C ASP A 185 -25.27 -9.99 -13.76
N VAL A 186 -24.68 -11.18 -13.63
CA VAL A 186 -25.40 -12.46 -13.70
C VAL A 186 -26.33 -12.65 -12.49
N ASP A 187 -25.84 -12.37 -11.29
CA ASP A 187 -26.61 -12.54 -10.05
C ASP A 187 -27.79 -11.53 -9.98
N GLN A 188 -27.62 -10.31 -10.46
CA GLN A 188 -28.71 -9.31 -10.52
C GLN A 188 -29.81 -9.71 -11.49
N HIS A 189 -29.48 -10.38 -12.60
CA HIS A 189 -30.49 -10.90 -13.54
C HIS A 189 -31.27 -12.11 -13.01
N GLN A 190 -30.76 -12.77 -11.95
CA GLN A 190 -31.40 -13.95 -11.36
C GLN A 190 -32.16 -13.66 -10.06
N ASN A 191 -31.86 -12.53 -9.39
CA ASN A 191 -32.46 -12.18 -8.10
C ASN A 191 -32.95 -10.73 -8.09
N ASP A 192 -34.24 -10.52 -8.38
CA ASP A 192 -34.93 -9.21 -8.20
C ASP A 192 -35.17 -8.83 -6.72
N ALA A 193 -34.46 -9.42 -5.77
CA ALA A 193 -34.62 -9.19 -4.33
C ALA A 193 -33.42 -8.45 -3.72
N ALA A 194 -33.76 -7.22 -3.34
CA ALA A 194 -33.07 -6.26 -2.46
C ALA A 194 -31.93 -6.81 -1.56
N GLY A 195 -30.72 -6.69 -2.03
CA GLY A 195 -29.52 -6.62 -1.22
C GLY A 195 -28.93 -5.21 -1.34
N GLU A 196 -28.45 -4.61 -0.25
CA GLU A 196 -27.75 -3.32 -0.30
C GLU A 196 -26.52 -3.46 -1.22
N ASP A 197 -26.70 -3.05 -2.47
CA ASP A 197 -25.63 -3.07 -3.49
C ASP A 197 -24.58 -2.01 -3.14
N ARG A 198 -23.56 -2.41 -2.39
CA ARG A 198 -22.38 -1.55 -2.22
C ARG A 198 -21.61 -1.54 -3.53
N PRO A 199 -21.57 -0.41 -4.24
CA PRO A 199 -20.89 -0.34 -5.52
C PRO A 199 -19.42 -0.73 -5.37
N LEU A 200 -18.93 -1.54 -6.31
CA LEU A 200 -17.49 -1.77 -6.45
C LEU A 200 -16.76 -0.42 -6.57
N PRO A 201 -15.59 -0.25 -5.94
CA PRO A 201 -14.78 0.92 -6.20
C PRO A 201 -14.54 1.02 -7.72
N GLU A 202 -14.44 2.25 -8.23
CA GLU A 202 -14.30 2.53 -9.66
C GLU A 202 -13.20 1.67 -10.32
N HIS A 203 -12.11 1.43 -9.58
CA HIS A 203 -11.05 0.49 -9.93
C HIS A 203 -10.36 -0.03 -8.67
N ILE A 204 -10.20 -1.35 -8.57
CA ILE A 204 -9.36 -1.96 -7.54
C ILE A 204 -7.90 -1.76 -7.96
N THR A 205 -7.12 -1.08 -7.13
CA THR A 205 -5.68 -0.92 -7.33
C THR A 205 -4.91 -1.69 -6.26
N PHE A 206 -3.64 -2.01 -6.52
CA PHE A 206 -2.82 -2.72 -5.56
C PHE A 206 -2.74 -2.01 -4.20
N TYR A 207 -2.67 -0.69 -4.22
CA TYR A 207 -2.67 0.12 -3.00
C TYR A 207 -3.98 0.04 -2.20
N ALA A 208 -5.06 -0.44 -2.81
CA ALA A 208 -6.33 -0.68 -2.10
C ALA A 208 -6.19 -1.74 -1.00
N ALA A 209 -5.30 -2.72 -1.13
CA ALA A 209 -5.04 -3.71 -0.08
C ALA A 209 -4.69 -3.04 1.26
N ARG A 210 -3.78 -2.07 1.24
CA ARG A 210 -3.40 -1.30 2.42
C ARG A 210 -4.53 -0.46 3.00
N HIS A 211 -5.32 0.17 2.13
CA HIS A 211 -6.49 0.92 2.57
C HIS A 211 -7.56 0.02 3.18
N SER A 212 -7.77 -1.15 2.60
CA SER A 212 -8.73 -2.15 3.09
C SER A 212 -8.32 -2.68 4.44
N TRP A 213 -7.05 -3.07 4.60
CA TRP A 213 -6.53 -3.51 5.89
C TRP A 213 -6.79 -2.47 6.98
N ALA A 214 -6.39 -1.21 6.75
CA ALA A 214 -6.59 -0.13 7.71
C ALA A 214 -8.07 0.15 8.01
N THR A 215 -8.94 0.08 7.00
CA THR A 215 -10.37 0.33 7.14
C THR A 215 -11.06 -0.79 7.90
N ILE A 216 -10.71 -2.05 7.60
CA ILE A 216 -11.27 -3.23 8.28
C ILE A 216 -10.79 -3.28 9.72
N ALA A 217 -9.50 -3.03 9.99
CA ALA A 217 -8.97 -2.96 11.35
C ALA A 217 -9.72 -1.94 12.23
N ARG A 218 -10.15 -0.82 11.65
CA ARG A 218 -10.93 0.21 12.34
C ARG A 218 -12.43 0.02 12.28
N SER A 219 -12.92 -1.04 11.66
CA SER A 219 -14.36 -1.31 11.56
C SER A 219 -15.01 -1.48 12.95
N ALA A 220 -16.33 -1.35 12.99
CA ALA A 220 -17.10 -1.56 14.22
C ALA A 220 -16.96 -2.98 14.78
N ALA A 221 -16.62 -3.96 13.94
CA ALA A 221 -16.40 -5.35 14.33
C ALA A 221 -15.08 -5.55 15.08
N LEU A 222 -13.96 -4.96 14.59
CA LEU A 222 -12.63 -5.15 15.18
C LEU A 222 -12.24 -4.05 16.16
N LYS A 223 -12.69 -2.81 15.96
CA LYS A 223 -12.49 -1.65 16.85
C LYS A 223 -11.04 -1.38 17.25
N ILE A 224 -10.08 -1.76 16.40
CA ILE A 224 -8.67 -1.47 16.68
C ILE A 224 -8.50 0.06 16.69
N ASP A 225 -7.80 0.58 17.70
CA ASP A 225 -7.64 2.02 17.86
C ASP A 225 -6.82 2.65 16.71
N LYS A 226 -6.94 3.97 16.56
CA LYS A 226 -6.29 4.69 15.46
C LYS A 226 -4.77 4.64 15.55
N TYR A 227 -4.22 4.72 16.76
CA TYR A 227 -2.77 4.79 16.97
C TYR A 227 -2.12 3.45 16.62
N THR A 228 -2.69 2.33 17.07
CA THR A 228 -2.26 0.98 16.70
C THR A 228 -2.26 0.78 15.19
N VAL A 229 -3.30 1.23 14.49
CA VAL A 229 -3.35 1.14 13.02
C VAL A 229 -2.30 2.06 12.36
N HIS A 230 -2.07 3.27 12.89
CA HIS A 230 -1.04 4.18 12.39
C HIS A 230 0.36 3.60 12.56
N GLU A 231 0.66 3.02 13.73
CA GLU A 231 1.92 2.36 14.03
C GLU A 231 2.14 1.15 13.11
N ALA A 232 1.18 0.26 13.00
CA ALA A 232 1.23 -0.89 12.09
C ALA A 232 1.40 -0.49 10.61
N LEU A 233 0.95 0.71 10.23
CA LEU A 233 1.18 1.28 8.90
C LEU A 233 2.51 2.05 8.81
N ASN A 234 3.27 2.14 9.87
CA ASN A 234 4.50 2.93 9.97
C ASN A 234 4.27 4.40 9.53
N HIS A 235 3.16 4.98 10.01
CA HIS A 235 2.88 6.39 9.83
C HIS A 235 3.44 7.16 11.03
N VAL A 236 4.28 8.15 10.76
CA VAL A 236 4.76 9.08 11.79
C VAL A 236 3.79 10.26 11.84
N ASP A 237 3.17 10.48 12.98
CA ASP A 237 2.42 11.69 13.23
C ASP A 237 3.38 12.80 13.67
N ALA A 238 3.35 13.94 12.99
CA ALA A 238 4.27 15.05 13.28
C ALA A 238 4.09 15.58 14.71
N ASP A 239 2.88 15.47 15.24
CA ASP A 239 2.52 15.93 16.59
C ASP A 239 2.93 14.93 17.69
N MET A 240 3.18 13.66 17.32
CA MET A 240 3.53 12.56 18.23
C MET A 240 5.04 12.23 18.28
N LYS A 241 5.85 12.85 17.44
CA LYS A 241 7.31 12.58 17.36
C LYS A 241 8.05 12.64 18.69
N ILE A 242 7.59 13.45 19.62
CA ILE A 242 8.20 13.58 20.94
C ILE A 242 7.80 12.39 21.81
N THR A 243 6.55 11.97 21.78
CA THR A 243 6.02 10.85 22.56
C THR A 243 6.59 9.52 22.08
N ASP A 244 6.71 9.33 20.75
CA ASP A 244 7.27 8.13 20.14
C ASP A 244 8.73 7.86 20.57
N ARG A 245 9.49 8.89 20.93
CA ARG A 245 10.86 8.75 21.48
C ARG A 245 10.91 8.16 22.89
N TYR A 246 9.82 8.24 23.64
CA TYR A 246 9.73 7.74 25.02
C TYR A 246 9.04 6.37 25.10
N ILE A 247 8.33 5.97 24.05
CA ILE A 247 7.67 4.67 24.00
C ILE A 247 8.61 3.72 23.27
N ALA A 248 9.19 2.78 24.01
CA ALA A 248 9.90 1.66 23.40
C ALA A 248 8.93 0.96 22.44
N VAL A 249 9.37 0.68 21.20
CA VAL A 249 8.55 0.02 20.16
C VAL A 249 7.95 -1.25 20.76
N SER A 250 6.69 -1.18 21.13
CA SER A 250 5.93 -2.33 21.59
C SER A 250 5.55 -3.10 20.32
N TYR A 251 6.07 -4.31 20.20
CA TYR A 251 5.67 -5.24 19.14
C TYR A 251 4.16 -5.45 19.23
N THR A 252 3.41 -4.84 18.35
CA THR A 252 1.95 -4.97 18.31
C THR A 252 1.59 -6.35 17.82
N HIS A 253 1.50 -7.28 18.74
CA HIS A 253 0.81 -8.53 18.53
C HIS A 253 -0.68 -8.20 18.42
N LEU A 254 -1.18 -8.06 17.21
CA LEU A 254 -2.61 -8.15 16.94
C LEU A 254 -3.01 -9.63 17.16
N ARG A 255 -3.14 -10.03 18.42
CA ARG A 255 -3.86 -11.25 18.74
C ARG A 255 -5.30 -11.01 18.30
N ALA A 256 -5.76 -11.78 17.31
CA ALA A 256 -7.17 -12.02 17.16
C ALA A 256 -7.65 -12.55 18.52
N HIS A 257 -8.54 -11.82 19.18
CA HIS A 257 -9.22 -12.34 20.34
C HIS A 257 -9.99 -13.55 19.86
N GLU A 258 -9.55 -14.73 20.28
CA GLU A 258 -10.35 -15.92 20.31
C GLU A 258 -11.52 -15.58 21.26
N THR A 259 -12.66 -15.29 20.67
CA THR A 259 -13.92 -15.28 21.40
C THR A 259 -14.28 -16.74 21.64
N GLY A 260 -14.12 -17.19 22.90
CA GLY A 260 -14.67 -18.42 23.40
C GLY A 260 -16.22 -18.41 23.39
#